data_c90d36045a03039ed61540b0d1b7a1f0
#
_entry.id   c90d36045a03039ed61540b0d1b7a1f0
#
_cell.length_a   1.000
_cell.length_b   1.000
_cell.length_c   1.000
_cell.angle_alpha   90.00
_cell.angle_beta   90.00
_cell.angle_gamma   90.00
#
_symmetry.space_group_name_H-M   'P 1'
#
loop_
_entity.id
_entity.type
_entity.pdbx_description
1 polymer ?
#
loop_
_entity_poly.entity_id
_entity_poly.type
_entity_poly.pdbx_seq_one_letter_code
_entity_poly.pdbx_strand_id
1 'polypeptide(L)'
;MFDKLEEVVARYDELNKMLVSPEILADSKKMIECNKALNEITEIVEKYKEYKKYVDDIEFIKESFKTEKDPDMKEMLNEELKEAEEKLPKLEEELKILLLPKDKNDDKNVIVEIRAGAGGDEAALFAADLFRMYSRYAERKKWKIEIIEKQDGELGGIKEIAFTIIGLGAYSRLKFESGVHRVQRVPKTEASGRIHTSTATVAVLPEVEDVQEVTVDPKDLKIDTYRSGGAGGQHVNMTDSAVRITHLPTGIVVQCQDERSQLKNREKAMKHLLTKLYEIEQEKQRSEVESERRLQVGTGDRAEKIRTYNFPDGRITDHRIKLTVHQLEAFLDGDIDEMIDALITFHQAELLSASEQ
;
A
#
# COMPACT_ATOMS: atom_id res chain seq x y z
N MET A 1 6.40 -24.57 -6.43
CA MET A 1 5.20 -24.12 -5.69
C MET A 1 5.03 -24.90 -4.38
N PHE A 2 4.89 -26.22 -4.43
CA PHE A 2 4.61 -27.04 -3.23
C PHE A 2 5.69 -26.98 -2.17
N ASP A 3 6.97 -26.94 -2.53
CA ASP A 3 8.07 -26.76 -1.57
C ASP A 3 7.93 -25.46 -0.76
N LYS A 4 7.54 -24.35 -1.42
CA LYS A 4 7.26 -23.08 -0.75
C LYS A 4 6.06 -23.16 0.20
N LEU A 5 5.01 -23.91 -0.17
CA LEU A 5 3.85 -24.12 0.69
C LEU A 5 4.20 -24.95 1.94
N GLU A 6 5.10 -25.91 1.84
CA GLU A 6 5.58 -26.66 3.00
C GLU A 6 6.43 -25.80 3.94
N GLU A 7 7.26 -24.90 3.39
CA GLU A 7 7.98 -23.90 4.18
C GLU A 7 7.01 -22.95 4.92
N VAL A 8 5.92 -22.53 4.27
CA VAL A 8 4.90 -21.68 4.89
C VAL A 8 4.19 -22.42 6.03
N VAL A 9 3.86 -23.71 5.86
CA VAL A 9 3.26 -24.53 6.93
C VAL A 9 4.23 -24.69 8.11
N ALA A 10 5.49 -24.97 7.83
CA ALA A 10 6.52 -25.06 8.87
C ALA A 10 6.66 -23.74 9.64
N ARG A 11 6.63 -22.62 8.94
CA ARG A 11 6.66 -21.28 9.55
C ARG A 11 5.43 -20.98 10.39
N TYR A 12 4.26 -21.40 9.93
CA TYR A 12 3.00 -21.30 10.69
C TYR A 12 3.07 -22.04 12.02
N ASP A 13 3.59 -23.28 12.01
CA ASP A 13 3.74 -24.09 13.20
C ASP A 13 4.79 -23.51 14.16
N GLU A 14 5.87 -22.93 13.64
CA GLU A 14 6.88 -22.22 14.41
C GLU A 14 6.28 -20.98 15.10
N LEU A 15 5.56 -20.13 14.38
CA LEU A 15 4.90 -18.94 14.93
C LEU A 15 3.88 -19.30 16.01
N ASN A 16 3.09 -20.36 15.82
CA ASN A 16 2.18 -20.84 16.85
C ASN A 16 2.92 -21.30 18.14
N LYS A 17 4.06 -21.98 17.99
CA LYS A 17 4.89 -22.34 19.13
C LYS A 17 5.51 -21.12 19.82
N MET A 18 5.94 -20.13 19.04
CA MET A 18 6.46 -18.87 19.57
C MET A 18 5.43 -18.08 20.38
N LEU A 19 4.17 -18.01 19.91
CA LEU A 19 3.10 -17.30 20.61
C LEU A 19 2.78 -17.87 22.00
N VAL A 20 3.05 -19.15 22.22
CA VAL A 20 2.86 -19.82 23.53
C VAL A 20 4.08 -19.65 24.44
N SER A 21 5.21 -19.14 23.93
CA SER A 21 6.43 -18.99 24.72
C SER A 21 6.32 -17.85 25.74
N PRO A 22 6.82 -18.03 26.99
CA PRO A 22 6.74 -17.01 28.04
C PRO A 22 7.44 -15.69 27.66
N GLU A 23 8.45 -15.76 26.81
CA GLU A 23 9.24 -14.60 26.37
C GLU A 23 8.43 -13.64 25.48
N ILE A 24 7.58 -14.18 24.61
CA ILE A 24 6.71 -13.40 23.72
C ILE A 24 5.46 -12.90 24.45
N LEU A 25 4.91 -13.71 25.37
CA LEU A 25 3.80 -13.30 26.20
C LEU A 25 4.12 -12.11 27.12
N ALA A 26 5.40 -11.91 27.46
CA ALA A 26 5.88 -10.79 28.26
C ALA A 26 6.10 -9.51 27.45
N ASP A 27 6.18 -9.58 26.12
CA ASP A 27 6.47 -8.45 25.22
C ASP A 27 5.32 -8.21 24.25
N SER A 28 4.48 -7.21 24.55
CA SER A 28 3.30 -6.86 23.76
C SER A 28 3.62 -6.52 22.30
N LYS A 29 4.79 -5.93 22.02
CA LYS A 29 5.18 -5.60 20.63
C LYS A 29 5.46 -6.85 19.81
N LYS A 30 6.26 -7.74 20.36
CA LYS A 30 6.59 -9.03 19.70
C LYS A 30 5.35 -9.90 19.52
N MET A 31 4.41 -9.86 20.47
CA MET A 31 3.15 -10.58 20.37
C MET A 31 2.29 -10.06 19.21
N ILE A 32 2.22 -8.74 19.03
CA ILE A 32 1.49 -8.12 17.91
C ILE A 32 2.13 -8.48 16.58
N GLU A 33 3.46 -8.41 16.48
CA GLU A 33 4.20 -8.77 15.27
C GLU A 33 4.01 -10.26 14.90
N CYS A 34 4.10 -11.16 15.88
CA CYS A 34 3.85 -12.59 15.66
C CYS A 34 2.40 -12.87 15.23
N ASN A 35 1.41 -12.23 15.85
CA ASN A 35 0.02 -12.38 15.46
C ASN A 35 -0.25 -11.84 14.05
N LYS A 36 0.36 -10.72 13.67
CA LYS A 36 0.25 -10.18 12.32
C LYS A 36 0.84 -11.15 11.30
N ALA A 37 2.06 -11.64 11.54
CA ALA A 37 2.70 -12.63 10.67
C ALA A 37 1.89 -13.94 10.57
N LEU A 38 1.27 -14.39 11.67
CA LEU A 38 0.42 -15.57 11.69
C LEU A 38 -0.83 -15.36 10.82
N ASN A 39 -1.51 -14.23 10.99
CA ASN A 39 -2.73 -13.91 10.24
C ASN A 39 -2.46 -13.83 8.72
N GLU A 40 -1.29 -13.31 8.31
CA GLU A 40 -0.90 -13.22 6.90
C GLU A 40 -0.80 -14.58 6.21
N ILE A 41 -0.38 -15.62 6.96
CA ILE A 41 -0.14 -16.97 6.40
C ILE A 41 -1.25 -17.97 6.72
N THR A 42 -2.18 -17.64 7.64
CA THR A 42 -3.25 -18.55 8.08
C THR A 42 -4.11 -19.01 6.92
N GLU A 43 -4.55 -18.08 6.08
CA GLU A 43 -5.40 -18.37 4.92
C GLU A 43 -4.71 -19.32 3.92
N ILE A 44 -3.40 -19.10 3.69
CA ILE A 44 -2.60 -19.96 2.80
C ILE A 44 -2.52 -21.38 3.36
N VAL A 45 -2.29 -21.51 4.68
CA VAL A 45 -2.16 -22.81 5.35
C VAL A 45 -3.50 -23.57 5.37
N GLU A 46 -4.61 -22.86 5.61
CA GLU A 46 -5.95 -23.47 5.60
C GLU A 46 -6.31 -24.01 4.20
N LYS A 47 -6.11 -23.19 3.18
CA LYS A 47 -6.33 -23.61 1.79
C LYS A 47 -5.40 -24.74 1.35
N TYR A 48 -4.15 -24.74 1.80
CA TYR A 48 -3.23 -25.83 1.48
C TYR A 48 -3.58 -27.13 2.20
N LYS A 49 -4.10 -27.06 3.43
CA LYS A 49 -4.63 -28.22 4.15
C LYS A 49 -5.85 -28.79 3.43
N GLU A 50 -6.73 -27.92 2.94
CA GLU A 50 -7.88 -28.31 2.12
C GLU A 50 -7.42 -28.99 0.82
N TYR A 51 -6.46 -28.42 0.12
CA TYR A 51 -5.85 -28.99 -1.07
C TYR A 51 -5.26 -30.40 -0.79
N LYS A 52 -4.44 -30.56 0.25
CA LYS A 52 -3.88 -31.87 0.63
C LYS A 52 -4.97 -32.90 0.90
N LYS A 53 -6.03 -32.50 1.59
CA LYS A 53 -7.16 -33.38 1.87
C LYS A 53 -7.78 -33.91 0.56
N TYR A 54 -8.03 -33.04 -0.42
CA TYR A 54 -8.58 -33.51 -1.72
C TYR A 54 -7.59 -34.40 -2.48
N VAL A 55 -6.29 -34.17 -2.39
CA VAL A 55 -5.27 -35.06 -2.98
C VAL A 55 -5.32 -36.43 -2.33
N ASP A 56 -5.32 -36.49 -1.00
CA ASP A 56 -5.41 -37.73 -0.23
C ASP A 56 -6.73 -38.47 -0.50
N ASP A 57 -7.86 -37.76 -0.57
CA ASP A 57 -9.17 -38.29 -0.87
C ASP A 57 -9.18 -38.93 -2.30
N ILE A 58 -8.59 -38.28 -3.30
CA ILE A 58 -8.48 -38.78 -4.66
C ILE A 58 -7.63 -40.06 -4.71
N GLU A 59 -6.51 -40.11 -3.99
CA GLU A 59 -5.67 -41.30 -3.90
C GLU A 59 -6.45 -42.46 -3.25
N PHE A 60 -7.10 -42.19 -2.14
CA PHE A 60 -7.93 -43.16 -1.41
C PHE A 60 -9.08 -43.71 -2.28
N ILE A 61 -9.82 -42.83 -2.99
CA ILE A 61 -10.89 -43.19 -3.88
C ILE A 61 -10.37 -44.08 -5.02
N LYS A 62 -9.23 -43.72 -5.64
CA LYS A 62 -8.61 -44.52 -6.72
C LYS A 62 -8.14 -45.89 -6.26
N GLU A 63 -7.66 -46.02 -5.04
CA GLU A 63 -7.31 -47.31 -4.44
C GLU A 63 -8.56 -48.15 -4.12
N SER A 64 -9.56 -47.52 -3.51
CA SER A 64 -10.83 -48.14 -3.15
C SER A 64 -11.58 -48.66 -4.40
N PHE A 65 -11.54 -47.89 -5.50
CA PHE A 65 -12.16 -48.22 -6.75
C PHE A 65 -11.58 -49.52 -7.38
N LYS A 66 -10.31 -49.83 -7.10
CA LYS A 66 -9.66 -51.08 -7.60
C LYS A 66 -10.12 -52.31 -6.83
N THR A 67 -10.49 -52.14 -5.56
CA THR A 67 -10.85 -53.28 -4.69
C THR A 67 -12.35 -53.48 -4.53
N GLU A 68 -13.16 -52.46 -4.78
CA GLU A 68 -14.63 -52.48 -4.64
C GLU A 68 -15.28 -53.31 -5.77
N LYS A 69 -16.30 -54.10 -5.43
CA LYS A 69 -17.05 -54.95 -6.35
C LYS A 69 -18.51 -54.52 -6.50
N ASP A 70 -19.04 -53.75 -5.57
CA ASP A 70 -20.41 -53.29 -5.57
C ASP A 70 -20.60 -52.16 -6.60
N PRO A 71 -21.55 -52.33 -7.59
CA PRO A 71 -21.81 -51.30 -8.59
C PRO A 71 -22.28 -49.98 -8.04
N ASP A 72 -23.14 -49.95 -7.00
CA ASP A 72 -23.69 -48.73 -6.42
C ASP A 72 -22.62 -47.95 -5.67
N MET A 73 -21.73 -48.64 -4.97
CA MET A 73 -20.56 -48.02 -4.31
C MET A 73 -19.57 -47.46 -5.33
N LYS A 74 -19.38 -48.10 -6.46
CA LYS A 74 -18.52 -47.59 -7.55
C LYS A 74 -19.09 -46.30 -8.15
N GLU A 75 -20.41 -46.21 -8.29
CA GLU A 75 -21.06 -45.00 -8.79
C GLU A 75 -20.86 -43.81 -7.85
N MET A 76 -21.05 -44.02 -6.54
CA MET A 76 -20.77 -43.02 -5.51
C MET A 76 -19.30 -42.57 -5.54
N LEU A 77 -18.35 -43.50 -5.53
CA LEU A 77 -16.92 -43.22 -5.59
C LEU A 77 -16.53 -42.42 -6.86
N ASN A 78 -17.21 -42.70 -7.99
CA ASN A 78 -16.98 -42.00 -9.23
C ASN A 78 -17.54 -40.54 -9.21
N GLU A 79 -18.67 -40.35 -8.53
CA GLU A 79 -19.20 -39.00 -8.32
C GLU A 79 -18.30 -38.19 -7.39
N GLU A 80 -17.85 -38.73 -6.28
CA GLU A 80 -16.92 -38.10 -5.34
C GLU A 80 -15.57 -37.79 -6.02
N LEU A 81 -15.08 -38.69 -6.86
CA LEU A 81 -13.85 -38.48 -7.64
C LEU A 81 -13.99 -37.29 -8.58
N LYS A 82 -15.11 -37.21 -9.31
CA LYS A 82 -15.36 -36.06 -10.21
C LYS A 82 -15.44 -34.76 -9.48
N GLU A 83 -16.14 -34.70 -8.35
CA GLU A 83 -16.22 -33.49 -7.53
C GLU A 83 -14.84 -33.03 -7.02
N ALA A 84 -14.02 -33.97 -6.55
CA ALA A 84 -12.68 -33.70 -6.08
C ALA A 84 -11.75 -33.25 -7.22
N GLU A 85 -11.81 -33.90 -8.40
CA GLU A 85 -11.03 -33.54 -9.59
C GLU A 85 -11.45 -32.17 -10.18
N GLU A 86 -12.69 -31.73 -9.99
CA GLU A 86 -13.15 -30.38 -10.40
C GLU A 86 -12.74 -29.29 -9.41
N LYS A 87 -12.63 -29.61 -8.12
CA LYS A 87 -12.24 -28.66 -7.07
C LYS A 87 -10.73 -28.45 -6.99
N LEU A 88 -9.96 -29.49 -7.23
CA LEU A 88 -8.50 -29.47 -7.10
C LEU A 88 -7.82 -28.36 -7.95
N PRO A 89 -8.10 -28.19 -9.25
CA PRO A 89 -7.48 -27.16 -10.05
C PRO A 89 -7.88 -25.74 -9.60
N LYS A 90 -9.08 -25.55 -9.07
CA LYS A 90 -9.53 -24.26 -8.53
C LYS A 90 -8.75 -23.90 -7.28
N LEU A 91 -8.58 -24.84 -6.35
CA LEU A 91 -7.77 -24.65 -5.15
C LEU A 91 -6.29 -24.40 -5.50
N GLU A 92 -5.78 -25.06 -6.54
CA GLU A 92 -4.41 -24.85 -7.01
C GLU A 92 -4.22 -23.43 -7.57
N GLU A 93 -5.20 -22.91 -8.27
CA GLU A 93 -5.21 -21.55 -8.80
C GLU A 93 -5.34 -20.52 -7.66
N GLU A 94 -6.24 -20.75 -6.70
CA GLU A 94 -6.37 -19.94 -5.49
C GLU A 94 -5.06 -19.90 -4.68
N LEU A 95 -4.41 -21.03 -4.49
CA LEU A 95 -3.12 -21.12 -3.80
C LEU A 95 -2.00 -20.37 -4.54
N LYS A 96 -1.98 -20.43 -5.87
CA LYS A 96 -1.02 -19.64 -6.67
C LYS A 96 -1.22 -18.16 -6.44
N ILE A 97 -2.46 -17.69 -6.40
CA ILE A 97 -2.80 -16.28 -6.13
C ILE A 97 -2.41 -15.88 -4.70
N LEU A 98 -2.69 -16.72 -3.71
CA LEU A 98 -2.35 -16.46 -2.31
C LEU A 98 -0.83 -16.42 -2.04
N LEU A 99 -0.04 -17.12 -2.85
CA LEU A 99 1.43 -17.10 -2.78
C LEU A 99 2.07 -15.87 -3.45
N LEU A 100 1.29 -15.06 -4.17
CA LEU A 100 1.82 -13.81 -4.71
C LEU A 100 2.27 -12.87 -3.59
N PRO A 101 3.35 -12.14 -3.80
CA PRO A 101 3.81 -11.18 -2.80
C PRO A 101 2.72 -10.13 -2.56
N LYS A 102 2.16 -10.13 -1.34
CA LYS A 102 1.24 -9.07 -0.91
C LYS A 102 2.03 -7.76 -0.73
N ASP A 103 1.48 -6.67 -1.21
CA ASP A 103 2.04 -5.34 -0.95
C ASP A 103 1.92 -5.04 0.55
N LYS A 104 3.03 -4.66 1.19
CA LYS A 104 3.05 -4.30 2.61
C LYS A 104 2.12 -3.15 2.97
N ASN A 105 1.67 -2.41 1.98
CA ASN A 105 0.79 -1.27 2.15
C ASN A 105 -0.70 -1.61 1.96
N ASP A 106 -1.03 -2.84 1.53
CA ASP A 106 -2.42 -3.21 1.19
C ASP A 106 -3.41 -3.01 2.34
N ASP A 107 -2.98 -3.19 3.59
CA ASP A 107 -3.82 -3.02 4.78
C ASP A 107 -3.90 -1.57 5.29
N LYS A 108 -3.10 -0.67 4.70
CA LYS A 108 -3.03 0.72 5.15
C LYS A 108 -4.23 1.54 4.69
N ASN A 109 -4.46 2.63 5.39
CA ASN A 109 -5.31 3.72 4.92
C ASN A 109 -4.67 4.35 3.68
N VAL A 110 -5.46 5.08 2.92
CA VAL A 110 -5.02 5.65 1.66
C VAL A 110 -5.23 7.16 1.63
N ILE A 111 -4.23 7.87 1.14
CA ILE A 111 -4.32 9.29 0.82
C ILE A 111 -4.57 9.40 -0.68
N VAL A 112 -5.67 10.05 -1.04
CA VAL A 112 -6.05 10.29 -2.44
C VAL A 112 -5.92 11.79 -2.71
N GLU A 113 -5.16 12.12 -3.74
CA GLU A 113 -5.02 13.51 -4.22
C GLU A 113 -5.59 13.60 -5.63
N ILE A 114 -6.49 14.55 -5.83
CA ILE A 114 -7.10 14.80 -7.14
C ILE A 114 -6.76 16.22 -7.54
N ARG A 115 -6.20 16.39 -8.73
CA ARG A 115 -5.87 17.70 -9.31
C ARG A 115 -6.53 17.85 -10.67
N ALA A 116 -7.07 19.04 -10.92
CA ALA A 116 -7.54 19.42 -12.25
C ALA A 116 -6.33 19.47 -13.21
N GLY A 117 -6.44 18.76 -14.33
CA GLY A 117 -5.42 18.73 -15.38
C GLY A 117 -5.76 19.68 -16.53
N ALA A 118 -5.61 19.23 -17.78
CA ALA A 118 -5.91 20.01 -18.96
C ALA A 118 -7.42 20.18 -19.15
N GLY A 119 -7.91 21.43 -19.27
CA GLY A 119 -9.32 21.71 -19.54
C GLY A 119 -9.92 22.87 -18.73
N GLY A 120 -9.13 23.57 -17.92
CA GLY A 120 -9.58 24.75 -17.16
C GLY A 120 -10.72 24.40 -16.19
N ASP A 121 -11.79 25.20 -16.16
CA ASP A 121 -12.93 25.02 -15.24
C ASP A 121 -13.61 23.66 -15.40
N GLU A 122 -13.65 23.11 -16.60
CA GLU A 122 -14.23 21.80 -16.85
C GLU A 122 -13.41 20.68 -16.19
N ALA A 123 -12.07 20.79 -16.18
CA ALA A 123 -11.21 19.88 -15.46
C ALA A 123 -11.45 19.97 -13.94
N ALA A 124 -11.68 21.18 -13.41
CA ALA A 124 -12.01 21.38 -12.01
C ALA A 124 -13.39 20.80 -11.61
N LEU A 125 -14.38 20.92 -12.49
CA LEU A 125 -15.69 20.27 -12.31
C LEU A 125 -15.56 18.75 -12.34
N PHE A 126 -14.75 18.22 -13.25
CA PHE A 126 -14.51 16.78 -13.33
C PHE A 126 -13.74 16.25 -12.09
N ALA A 127 -12.80 17.00 -11.55
CA ALA A 127 -12.14 16.66 -10.30
C ALA A 127 -13.14 16.57 -9.13
N ALA A 128 -14.13 17.47 -9.09
CA ALA A 128 -15.22 17.41 -8.13
C ALA A 128 -16.10 16.16 -8.32
N ASP A 129 -16.38 15.76 -9.57
CA ASP A 129 -17.11 14.52 -9.85
C ASP A 129 -16.34 13.27 -9.40
N LEU A 130 -15.02 13.22 -9.61
CA LEU A 130 -14.17 12.13 -9.12
C LEU A 130 -14.14 12.08 -7.59
N PHE A 131 -13.99 13.22 -6.93
CA PHE A 131 -14.08 13.28 -5.47
C PHE A 131 -15.41 12.74 -4.95
N ARG A 132 -16.53 13.12 -5.57
CA ARG A 132 -17.84 12.58 -5.22
C ARG A 132 -17.90 11.08 -5.43
N MET A 133 -17.39 10.57 -6.54
CA MET A 133 -17.33 9.14 -6.86
C MET A 133 -16.60 8.34 -5.78
N TYR A 134 -15.40 8.77 -5.40
CA TYR A 134 -14.64 8.10 -4.34
C TYR A 134 -15.29 8.24 -2.96
N SER A 135 -15.94 9.39 -2.69
CA SER A 135 -16.69 9.58 -1.45
C SER A 135 -17.85 8.61 -1.33
N ARG A 136 -18.63 8.45 -2.41
CA ARG A 136 -19.74 7.48 -2.46
C ARG A 136 -19.25 6.05 -2.37
N TYR A 137 -18.14 5.73 -3.00
CA TYR A 137 -17.52 4.41 -2.87
C TYR A 137 -17.09 4.11 -1.43
N ALA A 138 -16.42 5.04 -0.77
CA ALA A 138 -16.04 4.89 0.63
C ALA A 138 -17.26 4.72 1.55
N GLU A 139 -18.35 5.48 1.34
CA GLU A 139 -19.63 5.32 2.06
C GLU A 139 -20.17 3.88 1.89
N ARG A 140 -20.20 3.35 0.64
CA ARG A 140 -20.66 1.98 0.36
C ARG A 140 -19.82 0.92 1.07
N LYS A 141 -18.51 1.15 1.17
CA LYS A 141 -17.57 0.25 1.89
C LYS A 141 -17.55 0.50 3.40
N LYS A 142 -18.31 1.49 3.91
CA LYS A 142 -18.32 1.92 5.32
C LYS A 142 -16.96 2.42 5.81
N TRP A 143 -16.18 3.00 4.90
CA TRP A 143 -14.92 3.66 5.22
C TRP A 143 -15.16 5.12 5.58
N LYS A 144 -14.30 5.67 6.43
CA LYS A 144 -14.35 7.08 6.82
C LYS A 144 -13.50 7.93 5.88
N ILE A 145 -13.95 9.15 5.57
CA ILE A 145 -13.19 10.12 4.79
C ILE A 145 -12.83 11.31 5.67
N GLU A 146 -11.58 11.74 5.58
CA GLU A 146 -11.08 12.96 6.21
C GLU A 146 -10.39 13.83 5.17
N ILE A 147 -10.87 15.07 5.01
CA ILE A 147 -10.28 16.03 4.05
C ILE A 147 -9.06 16.64 4.70
N ILE A 148 -7.89 16.53 4.04
CA ILE A 148 -6.62 17.13 4.46
C ILE A 148 -6.54 18.58 3.96
N GLU A 149 -6.76 18.75 2.65
CA GLU A 149 -6.65 20.03 1.98
C GLU A 149 -7.64 20.09 0.83
N LYS A 150 -8.23 21.25 0.59
CA LYS A 150 -9.15 21.48 -0.52
C LYS A 150 -8.95 22.88 -1.08
N GLN A 151 -8.74 22.95 -2.38
CA GLN A 151 -8.64 24.19 -3.14
C GLN A 151 -9.82 24.26 -4.11
N ASP A 152 -10.80 25.13 -3.79
CA ASP A 152 -11.97 25.29 -4.63
C ASP A 152 -11.60 26.02 -5.94
N GLY A 153 -12.22 25.58 -7.01
CA GLY A 153 -12.20 26.22 -8.31
C GLY A 153 -13.37 27.18 -8.50
N GLU A 154 -13.39 27.85 -9.62
CA GLU A 154 -14.54 28.63 -10.04
C GLU A 154 -15.73 27.69 -10.40
N LEU A 155 -16.94 28.19 -10.43
CA LEU A 155 -18.16 27.46 -10.81
C LEU A 155 -18.46 26.20 -9.97
N GLY A 156 -17.93 26.11 -8.75
CA GLY A 156 -18.13 24.96 -7.86
C GLY A 156 -17.26 23.74 -8.19
N GLY A 157 -16.24 23.91 -9.02
CA GLY A 157 -15.21 22.89 -9.27
C GLY A 157 -14.16 22.82 -8.15
N ILE A 158 -13.28 21.84 -8.24
CA ILE A 158 -12.16 21.63 -7.32
C ILE A 158 -10.87 21.69 -8.13
N LYS A 159 -9.98 22.65 -7.81
CA LYS A 159 -8.64 22.72 -8.44
C LYS A 159 -7.73 21.60 -7.92
N GLU A 160 -7.73 21.41 -6.60
CA GLU A 160 -6.97 20.38 -5.93
C GLU A 160 -7.69 19.94 -4.65
N ILE A 161 -7.67 18.66 -4.36
CA ILE A 161 -8.15 18.11 -3.10
C ILE A 161 -7.29 16.93 -2.70
N ALA A 162 -6.89 16.91 -1.41
CA ALA A 162 -6.25 15.79 -0.76
C ALA A 162 -7.13 15.31 0.40
N PHE A 163 -7.38 14.03 0.48
CA PHE A 163 -8.20 13.42 1.53
C PHE A 163 -7.73 12.01 1.85
N THR A 164 -7.91 11.60 3.10
CA THR A 164 -7.62 10.25 3.57
C THR A 164 -8.89 9.42 3.56
N ILE A 165 -8.80 8.20 3.09
CA ILE A 165 -9.84 7.18 3.26
C ILE A 165 -9.33 6.17 4.28
N ILE A 166 -10.03 6.10 5.40
CA ILE A 166 -9.69 5.26 6.55
C ILE A 166 -10.54 4.01 6.52
N GLY A 167 -9.91 2.87 6.28
CA GLY A 167 -10.60 1.58 6.24
C GLY A 167 -9.67 0.44 5.87
N LEU A 168 -9.97 -0.74 6.40
CA LEU A 168 -9.18 -1.94 6.11
C LEU A 168 -9.22 -2.26 4.62
N GLY A 169 -8.03 -2.43 4.01
CA GLY A 169 -7.90 -2.74 2.59
C GLY A 169 -8.23 -1.58 1.64
N ALA A 170 -8.32 -0.34 2.14
CA ALA A 170 -8.63 0.82 1.30
C ALA A 170 -7.55 1.04 0.24
N TYR A 171 -6.27 0.94 0.62
CA TYR A 171 -5.16 1.08 -0.32
C TYR A 171 -5.14 -0.05 -1.36
N SER A 172 -5.35 -1.30 -0.97
CA SER A 172 -5.32 -2.45 -1.88
C SER A 172 -6.31 -2.32 -3.05
N ARG A 173 -7.45 -1.69 -2.82
CA ARG A 173 -8.48 -1.48 -3.84
C ARG A 173 -8.23 -0.21 -4.66
N LEU A 174 -7.83 0.88 -4.02
CA LEU A 174 -7.73 2.18 -4.68
C LEU A 174 -6.38 2.44 -5.35
N LYS A 175 -5.33 1.66 -5.06
CA LYS A 175 -4.01 1.81 -5.70
C LYS A 175 -4.06 1.79 -7.23
N PHE A 176 -5.03 1.10 -7.82
CA PHE A 176 -5.24 1.03 -9.26
C PHE A 176 -5.93 2.26 -9.87
N GLU A 177 -6.42 3.18 -9.03
CA GLU A 177 -7.07 4.42 -9.48
C GLU A 177 -6.06 5.55 -9.77
N SER A 178 -4.79 5.34 -9.48
CA SER A 178 -3.73 6.32 -9.73
C SER A 178 -3.48 6.52 -11.22
N GLY A 179 -3.39 7.77 -11.67
CA GLY A 179 -3.10 8.12 -13.06
C GLY A 179 -3.94 9.28 -13.58
N VAL A 180 -3.99 9.40 -14.90
CA VAL A 180 -4.74 10.45 -15.61
C VAL A 180 -6.12 9.94 -16.02
N HIS A 181 -7.16 10.56 -15.49
CA HIS A 181 -8.56 10.32 -15.85
C HIS A 181 -8.99 11.34 -16.88
N ARG A 182 -9.64 10.89 -17.95
CA ARG A 182 -10.08 11.72 -19.06
C ARG A 182 -11.59 11.74 -19.15
N VAL A 183 -12.18 12.93 -19.26
CA VAL A 183 -13.61 13.11 -19.47
C VAL A 183 -13.91 13.65 -20.86
N GLN A 184 -14.97 13.19 -21.48
CA GLN A 184 -15.53 13.68 -22.73
C GLN A 184 -17.00 14.02 -22.50
N ARG A 185 -17.31 15.31 -22.43
CA ARG A 185 -18.68 15.83 -22.30
C ARG A 185 -18.78 17.25 -22.85
N VAL A 186 -20.01 17.71 -23.01
CA VAL A 186 -20.29 19.13 -23.29
C VAL A 186 -20.14 19.86 -21.95
N PRO A 187 -19.19 20.81 -21.81
CA PRO A 187 -19.05 21.59 -20.59
C PRO A 187 -20.31 22.42 -20.28
N LYS A 188 -20.57 22.65 -19.00
CA LYS A 188 -21.63 23.55 -18.58
C LYS A 188 -21.45 25.00 -19.08
N THR A 189 -20.22 25.36 -19.40
CA THR A 189 -19.81 26.69 -19.89
C THR A 189 -19.83 26.79 -21.42
N GLU A 190 -20.11 25.71 -22.14
CA GLU A 190 -20.08 25.67 -23.60
C GLU A 190 -21.48 25.91 -24.18
N ALA A 191 -21.65 27.05 -24.85
CA ALA A 191 -22.94 27.44 -25.45
C ALA A 191 -23.20 26.76 -26.80
N SER A 192 -22.16 26.27 -27.50
CA SER A 192 -22.30 25.69 -28.84
C SER A 192 -22.54 24.18 -28.86
N GLY A 193 -22.62 23.52 -27.69
CA GLY A 193 -22.87 22.09 -27.58
C GLY A 193 -21.71 21.21 -28.03
N ARG A 194 -20.51 21.76 -28.14
CA ARG A 194 -19.32 20.99 -28.54
C ARG A 194 -18.82 20.10 -27.40
N ILE A 195 -18.46 18.87 -27.73
CA ILE A 195 -17.82 17.94 -26.79
C ILE A 195 -16.39 18.38 -26.55
N HIS A 196 -16.04 18.65 -25.29
CA HIS A 196 -14.67 18.93 -24.87
C HIS A 196 -14.07 17.71 -24.20
N THR A 197 -12.74 17.66 -24.26
CA THR A 197 -11.96 16.62 -23.58
C THR A 197 -11.13 17.28 -22.49
N SER A 198 -11.37 16.92 -21.24
CA SER A 198 -10.66 17.43 -20.09
C SER A 198 -10.01 16.28 -19.30
N THR A 199 -9.05 16.59 -18.46
CA THR A 199 -8.36 15.61 -17.64
C THR A 199 -8.29 16.03 -16.19
N ALA A 200 -8.28 15.05 -15.30
CA ALA A 200 -7.90 15.21 -13.90
C ALA A 200 -6.89 14.11 -13.55
N THR A 201 -5.95 14.42 -12.71
CA THR A 201 -4.94 13.46 -12.22
C THR A 201 -5.31 13.00 -10.84
N VAL A 202 -5.15 11.71 -10.60
CA VAL A 202 -5.37 11.07 -9.30
C VAL A 202 -4.08 10.45 -8.85
N ALA A 203 -3.58 10.84 -7.67
CA ALA A 203 -2.50 10.14 -6.99
C ALA A 203 -3.08 9.37 -5.80
N VAL A 204 -2.61 8.16 -5.61
CA VAL A 204 -3.07 7.25 -4.55
C VAL A 204 -1.83 6.78 -3.79
N LEU A 205 -1.69 7.24 -2.56
CA LEU A 205 -0.53 7.00 -1.73
C LEU A 205 -0.96 6.26 -0.46
N PRO A 206 -0.16 5.30 0.04
CA PRO A 206 -0.41 4.71 1.34
C PRO A 206 -0.20 5.75 2.44
N GLU A 207 -1.02 5.70 3.48
CA GLU A 207 -0.78 6.52 4.67
C GLU A 207 0.53 6.05 5.32
N VAL A 208 1.47 6.97 5.46
CA VAL A 208 2.77 6.70 6.09
C VAL A 208 2.62 6.91 7.59
N GLU A 209 3.04 5.93 8.37
CA GLU A 209 3.17 6.10 9.82
C GLU A 209 4.21 7.17 10.13
N ASP A 210 3.97 7.95 11.18
CA ASP A 210 4.93 8.94 11.65
C ASP A 210 6.31 8.30 11.86
N VAL A 211 7.35 9.06 11.50
CA VAL A 211 8.74 8.61 11.70
C VAL A 211 8.93 8.24 13.16
N GLN A 212 9.19 6.96 13.42
CA GLN A 212 9.48 6.49 14.76
C GLN A 212 10.70 7.23 15.31
N GLU A 213 10.74 7.43 16.65
CA GLU A 213 11.89 8.08 17.31
C GLU A 213 13.19 7.43 16.85
N VAL A 214 14.06 8.22 16.27
CA VAL A 214 15.38 7.76 15.82
C VAL A 214 16.20 7.38 17.05
N THR A 215 16.41 6.10 17.24
CA THR A 215 17.30 5.58 18.27
C THR A 215 18.70 5.40 17.67
N VAL A 216 19.72 5.93 18.36
CA VAL A 216 21.11 5.83 17.91
C VAL A 216 21.88 4.88 18.82
N ASP A 217 22.51 3.85 18.22
CA ASP A 217 23.39 2.96 19.00
C ASP A 217 24.65 3.73 19.43
N PRO A 218 25.02 3.71 20.71
CA PRO A 218 26.25 4.32 21.17
C PRO A 218 27.53 3.84 20.44
N LYS A 219 27.52 2.66 19.84
CA LYS A 219 28.63 2.13 19.04
C LYS A 219 28.85 2.87 17.73
N ASP A 220 27.79 3.49 17.20
CA ASP A 220 27.82 4.23 15.94
C ASP A 220 28.26 5.69 16.14
N LEU A 221 28.60 6.04 17.37
CA LEU A 221 29.01 7.39 17.72
C LEU A 221 30.49 7.47 18.01
N LYS A 222 31.18 8.39 17.33
CA LYS A 222 32.49 8.85 17.71
C LYS A 222 32.37 10.19 18.42
N ILE A 223 32.81 10.24 19.68
CA ILE A 223 32.72 11.45 20.52
C ILE A 223 34.13 11.94 20.78
N ASP A 224 34.43 13.13 20.28
CA ASP A 224 35.70 13.81 20.48
C ASP A 224 35.48 15.05 21.38
N THR A 225 36.36 15.27 22.31
CA THR A 225 36.37 16.46 23.16
C THR A 225 37.55 17.35 22.79
N TYR A 226 37.35 18.67 22.83
CA TYR A 226 38.37 19.64 22.48
C TYR A 226 38.15 20.97 23.23
N ARG A 227 39.15 21.87 23.17
CA ARG A 227 39.05 23.19 23.81
C ARG A 227 38.13 24.08 23.06
N SER A 228 37.26 24.77 23.82
CA SER A 228 36.32 25.73 23.20
C SER A 228 37.10 26.90 22.58
N GLY A 229 36.66 27.36 21.41
CA GLY A 229 37.20 28.58 20.78
C GLY A 229 36.38 29.79 21.14
N GLY A 230 37.02 30.94 21.31
CA GLY A 230 36.34 32.21 21.53
C GLY A 230 37.00 33.10 22.58
N ALA A 231 36.48 34.32 22.76
CA ALA A 231 36.91 35.23 23.80
C ALA A 231 36.53 34.72 25.19
N GLY A 232 37.51 34.39 26.03
CA GLY A 232 37.29 33.82 27.35
C GLY A 232 38.56 33.80 28.22
N GLY A 233 38.36 33.60 29.52
CA GLY A 233 39.45 33.50 30.49
C GLY A 233 40.10 32.09 30.50
N GLN A 234 40.89 31.80 31.56
CA GLN A 234 41.66 30.54 31.70
C GLN A 234 40.82 29.25 31.50
N HIS A 235 39.57 29.25 31.92
CA HIS A 235 38.71 28.06 31.79
C HIS A 235 38.45 27.68 30.34
N VAL A 236 38.20 28.64 29.43
CA VAL A 236 37.90 28.39 28.00
C VAL A 236 39.14 27.84 27.28
N ASN A 237 40.32 28.32 27.66
CA ASN A 237 41.59 28.00 27.00
C ASN A 237 42.29 26.75 27.54
N MET A 238 41.91 26.28 28.73
CA MET A 238 42.59 25.15 29.40
C MET A 238 41.74 23.87 29.51
N THR A 239 40.40 23.99 29.47
CA THR A 239 39.49 22.88 29.70
C THR A 239 38.89 22.37 28.37
N ASP A 240 38.92 21.06 28.12
CA ASP A 240 38.27 20.44 26.96
C ASP A 240 36.76 20.31 27.16
N SER A 241 36.08 21.45 27.15
CA SER A 241 34.63 21.56 27.41
C SER A 241 33.77 21.39 26.13
N ALA A 242 34.35 21.64 24.95
CA ALA A 242 33.65 21.48 23.70
C ALA A 242 33.56 19.99 23.29
N VAL A 243 32.44 19.63 22.73
CA VAL A 243 32.15 18.24 22.32
C VAL A 243 31.78 18.18 20.83
N ARG A 244 32.39 17.26 20.11
CA ARG A 244 32.08 16.91 18.73
C ARG A 244 31.57 15.47 18.71
N ILE A 245 30.40 15.25 18.16
CA ILE A 245 29.83 13.93 17.95
C ILE A 245 29.75 13.67 16.45
N THR A 246 30.34 12.57 16.01
CA THR A 246 30.25 12.10 14.62
C THR A 246 29.45 10.82 14.60
N HIS A 247 28.38 10.78 13.85
CA HIS A 247 27.62 9.57 13.59
C HIS A 247 28.28 8.82 12.42
N LEU A 248 28.88 7.68 12.71
CA LEU A 248 29.73 6.95 11.75
C LEU A 248 28.98 6.49 10.50
N PRO A 249 27.74 5.94 10.58
CA PRO A 249 27.04 5.46 9.39
C PRO A 249 26.65 6.56 8.41
N THR A 250 26.27 7.75 8.90
CA THR A 250 25.80 8.86 8.06
C THR A 250 26.88 9.91 7.82
N GLY A 251 27.98 9.89 8.57
CA GLY A 251 29.04 10.90 8.51
C GLY A 251 28.65 12.27 9.06
N ILE A 252 27.49 12.39 9.72
CA ILE A 252 27.02 13.66 10.27
C ILE A 252 27.87 14.05 11.48
N VAL A 253 28.34 15.29 11.48
CA VAL A 253 29.12 15.87 12.56
C VAL A 253 28.33 17.00 13.23
N VAL A 254 28.21 16.92 14.54
CA VAL A 254 27.60 17.95 15.39
C VAL A 254 28.60 18.41 16.43
N GLN A 255 28.66 19.71 16.67
CA GLN A 255 29.56 20.30 17.65
C GLN A 255 28.73 21.18 18.60
N CYS A 256 29.11 21.18 19.90
CA CYS A 256 28.52 22.03 20.88
C CYS A 256 29.62 22.54 21.86
N GLN A 257 29.66 23.88 22.09
CA GLN A 257 30.60 24.53 22.97
C GLN A 257 29.97 25.66 23.82
N ASP A 258 28.62 25.63 23.93
CA ASP A 258 27.85 26.74 24.51
C ASP A 258 27.99 26.82 26.04
N GLU A 259 28.15 25.67 26.67
CA GLU A 259 28.17 25.56 28.12
C GLU A 259 29.60 25.37 28.65
N ARG A 260 29.81 25.74 29.90
CA ARG A 260 31.10 25.49 30.59
C ARG A 260 31.28 23.99 30.93
N SER A 261 30.19 23.23 31.03
CA SER A 261 30.18 21.81 31.38
C SER A 261 30.24 20.97 30.14
N GLN A 262 31.27 20.13 30.03
CA GLN A 262 31.42 19.12 28.98
C GLN A 262 30.20 18.19 28.90
N LEU A 263 29.64 17.77 30.04
CA LEU A 263 28.48 16.91 30.11
C LEU A 263 27.25 17.54 29.47
N LYS A 264 26.98 18.82 29.79
CA LYS A 264 25.88 19.59 29.20
C LYS A 264 26.07 19.80 27.69
N ASN A 265 27.31 20.07 27.25
CA ASN A 265 27.62 20.18 25.82
C ASN A 265 27.39 18.81 25.08
N ARG A 266 27.71 17.69 25.72
CA ARG A 266 27.46 16.37 25.19
C ARG A 266 25.96 16.08 25.05
N GLU A 267 25.16 16.42 26.05
CA GLU A 267 23.72 16.26 26.02
C GLU A 267 23.09 17.15 24.93
N LYS A 268 23.51 18.38 24.77
CA LYS A 268 23.05 19.28 23.72
C LYS A 268 23.47 18.77 22.34
N ALA A 269 24.72 18.35 22.17
CA ALA A 269 25.22 17.80 20.92
C ALA A 269 24.45 16.55 20.52
N MET A 270 24.10 15.68 21.48
CA MET A 270 23.28 14.49 21.23
C MET A 270 21.87 14.86 20.77
N LYS A 271 21.21 15.84 21.41
CA LYS A 271 19.89 16.35 20.97
C LYS A 271 19.95 16.90 19.56
N HIS A 272 20.97 17.72 19.26
CA HIS A 272 21.17 18.26 17.92
C HIS A 272 21.41 17.16 16.87
N LEU A 273 22.14 16.11 17.22
CA LEU A 273 22.36 14.97 16.34
C LEU A 273 21.05 14.23 16.06
N LEU A 274 20.28 13.92 17.09
CA LEU A 274 18.96 13.27 16.93
C LEU A 274 18.01 14.10 16.07
N THR A 275 17.97 15.42 16.30
CA THR A 275 17.15 16.33 15.47
C THR A 275 17.58 16.27 14.00
N LYS A 276 18.88 16.33 13.70
CA LYS A 276 19.39 16.25 12.33
C LYS A 276 19.12 14.90 11.67
N LEU A 277 19.27 13.81 12.41
CA LEU A 277 18.97 12.47 11.89
C LEU A 277 17.47 12.34 11.59
N TYR A 278 16.61 12.86 12.48
CA TYR A 278 15.17 12.91 12.26
C TYR A 278 14.79 13.73 11.01
N GLU A 279 15.39 14.93 10.85
CA GLU A 279 15.18 15.77 9.66
C GLU A 279 15.57 15.06 8.36
N ILE A 280 16.70 14.34 8.36
CA ILE A 280 17.16 13.59 7.19
C ILE A 280 16.23 12.43 6.86
N GLU A 281 15.78 11.67 7.87
CA GLU A 281 14.84 10.58 7.64
C GLU A 281 13.49 11.09 7.14
N GLN A 282 13.01 12.20 7.69
CA GLN A 282 11.79 12.85 7.23
C GLN A 282 11.91 13.36 5.79
N GLU A 283 13.04 13.97 5.42
CA GLU A 283 13.29 14.44 4.05
C GLU A 283 13.40 13.28 3.06
N LYS A 284 14.01 12.17 3.47
CA LYS A 284 14.08 10.95 2.66
C LYS A 284 12.70 10.40 2.40
N GLN A 285 11.87 10.22 3.43
CA GLN A 285 10.48 9.76 3.28
C GLN A 285 9.68 10.70 2.37
N ARG A 286 9.82 12.02 2.58
CA ARG A 286 9.15 13.01 1.74
C ARG A 286 9.58 12.91 0.29
N SER A 287 10.86 12.74 0.02
CA SER A 287 11.40 12.58 -1.33
C SER A 287 10.91 11.29 -2.00
N GLU A 288 10.81 10.20 -1.25
CA GLU A 288 10.25 8.94 -1.75
C GLU A 288 8.77 9.10 -2.13
N VAL A 289 7.96 9.70 -1.27
CA VAL A 289 6.52 9.98 -1.54
C VAL A 289 6.36 10.92 -2.73
N GLU A 290 7.18 11.99 -2.84
CA GLU A 290 7.13 12.91 -3.99
C GLU A 290 7.53 12.22 -5.30
N SER A 291 8.51 11.34 -5.26
CA SER A 291 8.93 10.54 -6.42
C SER A 291 7.82 9.62 -6.88
N GLU A 292 7.19 8.91 -5.95
CA GLU A 292 6.07 8.01 -6.21
C GLU A 292 4.87 8.77 -6.80
N ARG A 293 4.52 9.93 -6.21
CA ARG A 293 3.49 10.83 -6.74
C ARG A 293 3.76 11.25 -8.18
N ARG A 294 5.00 11.64 -8.49
CA ARG A 294 5.38 12.05 -9.86
C ARG A 294 5.23 10.91 -10.86
N LEU A 295 5.60 9.70 -10.49
CA LEU A 295 5.45 8.51 -11.33
C LEU A 295 3.98 8.21 -11.62
N GLN A 296 3.09 8.38 -10.64
CA GLN A 296 1.65 8.13 -10.78
C GLN A 296 0.95 9.17 -11.64
N VAL A 297 1.28 10.45 -11.48
CA VAL A 297 0.57 11.58 -12.12
C VAL A 297 1.09 11.88 -13.52
N GLY A 298 2.37 11.55 -13.80
CA GLY A 298 3.01 11.88 -15.07
C GLY A 298 2.97 13.38 -15.39
N THR A 299 2.70 13.76 -16.63
CA THR A 299 2.52 15.15 -17.06
C THR A 299 1.06 15.62 -16.96
N GLY A 300 0.11 14.73 -16.72
CA GLY A 300 -1.33 15.02 -16.75
C GLY A 300 -1.89 15.25 -18.15
N ASP A 301 -1.12 14.91 -19.20
CA ASP A 301 -1.57 15.08 -20.58
C ASP A 301 -2.68 14.09 -20.94
N ARG A 302 -3.55 14.50 -21.88
CA ARG A 302 -4.66 13.68 -22.40
C ARG A 302 -4.20 12.35 -23.01
N ALA A 303 -2.96 12.26 -23.45
CA ALA A 303 -2.37 11.05 -24.00
C ALA A 303 -2.10 9.97 -22.96
N GLU A 304 -1.76 10.35 -21.73
CA GLU A 304 -1.38 9.46 -20.62
C GLU A 304 -2.59 8.83 -19.89
N LYS A 305 -3.77 8.99 -20.44
CA LYS A 305 -5.01 8.51 -19.82
C LYS A 305 -4.98 7.03 -19.46
N ILE A 306 -5.35 6.72 -18.23
CA ILE A 306 -5.67 5.36 -17.80
C ILE A 306 -7.13 5.00 -18.09
N ARG A 307 -8.05 5.98 -17.91
CA ARG A 307 -9.49 5.77 -18.04
C ARG A 307 -10.16 6.94 -18.74
N THR A 308 -11.20 6.63 -19.53
CA THR A 308 -12.03 7.63 -20.22
C THR A 308 -13.48 7.51 -19.79
N TYR A 309 -14.05 8.63 -19.38
CA TYR A 309 -15.45 8.80 -19.03
C TYR A 309 -16.14 9.52 -20.20
N ASN A 310 -16.93 8.78 -20.97
CA ASN A 310 -17.62 9.28 -22.16
C ASN A 310 -19.10 9.50 -21.84
N PHE A 311 -19.48 10.74 -21.59
CA PHE A 311 -20.86 11.10 -21.23
C PHE A 311 -21.85 10.94 -22.38
N PRO A 312 -21.56 11.35 -23.62
CA PRO A 312 -22.45 11.13 -24.75
C PRO A 312 -22.84 9.68 -24.96
N ASP A 313 -21.91 8.75 -24.78
CA ASP A 313 -22.13 7.33 -24.98
C ASP A 313 -22.52 6.60 -23.67
N GLY A 314 -22.53 7.30 -22.52
CA GLY A 314 -22.86 6.72 -21.22
C GLY A 314 -21.91 5.61 -20.77
N ARG A 315 -20.65 5.60 -21.24
CA ARG A 315 -19.69 4.53 -21.00
C ARG A 315 -18.40 5.00 -20.36
N ILE A 316 -17.75 4.08 -19.63
CA ILE A 316 -16.42 4.26 -19.06
C ILE A 316 -15.52 3.16 -19.62
N THR A 317 -14.33 3.53 -20.09
CA THR A 317 -13.35 2.57 -20.63
C THR A 317 -12.04 2.72 -19.89
N ASP A 318 -11.58 1.64 -19.26
CA ASP A 318 -10.22 1.54 -18.73
C ASP A 318 -9.31 0.99 -19.84
N HIS A 319 -8.28 1.79 -20.18
CA HIS A 319 -7.41 1.50 -21.33
C HIS A 319 -6.35 0.47 -21.01
N ARG A 320 -6.04 0.22 -19.74
CA ARG A 320 -5.04 -0.77 -19.30
C ARG A 320 -5.53 -2.18 -19.58
N ILE A 321 -6.78 -2.47 -19.25
CA ILE A 321 -7.40 -3.79 -19.39
C ILE A 321 -8.42 -3.85 -20.54
N LYS A 322 -8.65 -2.72 -21.24
CA LYS A 322 -9.62 -2.58 -22.34
C LYS A 322 -11.06 -2.95 -21.94
N LEU A 323 -11.40 -2.82 -20.66
CA LEU A 323 -12.72 -3.05 -20.14
C LEU A 323 -13.60 -1.80 -20.33
N THR A 324 -14.83 -1.98 -20.80
CA THR A 324 -15.83 -0.92 -20.96
C THR A 324 -17.09 -1.25 -20.17
N VAL A 325 -17.51 -0.33 -19.31
CA VAL A 325 -18.73 -0.40 -18.51
C VAL A 325 -19.73 0.64 -19.03
N HIS A 326 -21.00 0.25 -19.24
CA HIS A 326 -22.05 1.09 -19.83
C HIS A 326 -22.99 1.72 -18.78
N GLN A 327 -22.54 1.95 -17.55
CA GLN A 327 -23.32 2.50 -16.45
C GLN A 327 -22.63 3.72 -15.83
N LEU A 328 -22.40 4.76 -16.64
CA LEU A 328 -21.63 5.95 -16.24
C LEU A 328 -22.16 6.60 -14.96
N GLU A 329 -23.48 6.76 -14.83
CA GLU A 329 -24.08 7.43 -13.67
C GLU A 329 -23.89 6.62 -12.39
N ALA A 330 -24.12 5.31 -12.41
CA ALA A 330 -23.91 4.41 -11.28
C ALA A 330 -22.43 4.40 -10.87
N PHE A 331 -21.54 4.37 -11.85
CA PHE A 331 -20.09 4.41 -11.61
C PHE A 331 -19.68 5.72 -10.91
N LEU A 332 -20.15 6.87 -11.38
CA LEU A 332 -19.91 8.18 -10.74
C LEU A 332 -20.60 8.32 -9.37
N ASP A 333 -21.59 7.48 -9.07
CA ASP A 333 -22.20 7.35 -7.74
C ASP A 333 -21.53 6.28 -6.87
N GLY A 334 -20.30 5.87 -7.24
CA GLY A 334 -19.43 5.01 -6.44
C GLY A 334 -19.61 3.51 -6.70
N ASP A 335 -20.25 3.08 -7.78
CA ASP A 335 -20.32 1.67 -8.17
C ASP A 335 -19.14 1.30 -9.07
N ILE A 336 -17.95 1.21 -8.46
CA ILE A 336 -16.69 1.01 -9.18
C ILE A 336 -16.08 -0.38 -8.95
N ASP A 337 -16.75 -1.24 -8.17
CA ASP A 337 -16.22 -2.56 -7.79
C ASP A 337 -15.88 -3.44 -8.99
N GLU A 338 -16.76 -3.51 -9.99
CA GLU A 338 -16.52 -4.33 -11.20
C GLU A 338 -15.19 -3.97 -11.89
N MET A 339 -14.92 -2.68 -12.01
CA MET A 339 -13.68 -2.20 -12.62
C MET A 339 -12.45 -2.48 -11.76
N ILE A 340 -12.56 -2.27 -10.45
CA ILE A 340 -11.47 -2.53 -9.51
C ILE A 340 -11.15 -4.02 -9.45
N ASP A 341 -12.16 -4.88 -9.37
CA ASP A 341 -11.98 -6.34 -9.32
C ASP A 341 -11.32 -6.86 -10.60
N ALA A 342 -11.71 -6.34 -11.76
CA ALA A 342 -11.07 -6.66 -13.04
C ALA A 342 -9.59 -6.21 -13.07
N LEU A 343 -9.27 -5.04 -12.52
CA LEU A 343 -7.89 -4.54 -12.43
C LEU A 343 -7.04 -5.37 -11.46
N ILE A 344 -7.61 -5.79 -10.33
CA ILE A 344 -6.96 -6.69 -9.37
C ILE A 344 -6.64 -8.02 -10.06
N THR A 345 -7.63 -8.62 -10.73
CA THR A 345 -7.45 -9.90 -11.44
C THR A 345 -6.38 -9.79 -12.53
N PHE A 346 -6.39 -8.71 -13.29
CA PHE A 346 -5.39 -8.46 -14.33
C PHE A 346 -3.98 -8.36 -13.73
N HIS A 347 -3.82 -7.59 -12.64
CA HIS A 347 -2.54 -7.45 -11.96
C HIS A 347 -2.04 -8.76 -11.37
N GLN A 348 -2.92 -9.57 -10.78
CA GLN A 348 -2.58 -10.90 -10.29
C GLN A 348 -2.09 -11.81 -11.43
N ALA A 349 -2.75 -11.76 -12.59
CA ALA A 349 -2.33 -12.52 -13.78
C ALA A 349 -0.94 -12.07 -14.29
N GLU A 350 -0.65 -10.77 -14.28
CA GLU A 350 0.68 -10.25 -14.61
C GLU A 350 1.75 -10.76 -13.65
N LEU A 351 1.49 -10.72 -12.34
CA LEU A 351 2.41 -11.21 -11.32
C LEU A 351 2.65 -12.72 -11.44
N LEU A 352 1.61 -13.51 -11.73
CA LEU A 352 1.74 -14.95 -11.99
C LEU A 352 2.63 -15.22 -13.20
N SER A 353 2.39 -14.51 -14.31
CA SER A 353 3.20 -14.67 -15.52
C SER A 353 4.67 -14.28 -15.32
N ALA A 354 4.93 -13.27 -14.49
CA ALA A 354 6.28 -12.85 -14.14
C ALA A 354 6.99 -13.84 -13.21
N SER A 355 6.24 -14.57 -12.36
CA SER A 355 6.80 -15.58 -11.44
C SER A 355 7.13 -16.90 -12.11
N GLU A 356 6.63 -17.15 -13.31
CA GLU A 356 6.89 -18.37 -14.11
C GLU A 356 8.11 -18.23 -15.06
N GLN A 357 8.65 -17.03 -15.20
CA GLN A 357 9.88 -16.73 -15.96
C GLN A 357 11.12 -16.78 -15.05
#